data_db19270a80794d343fea68124a158d43
#
_entry.id   db19270a80794d343fea68124a158d43
#
_cell.length_a   1.000
_cell.length_b   1.000
_cell.length_c   1.000
_cell.angle_alpha   90.00
_cell.angle_beta   90.00
_cell.angle_gamma   90.00
#
_symmetry.space_group_name_H-M   'P 1'
#
loop_
_entity.id
_entity.type
_entity.pdbx_description
1 polymer ?
#
loop_
_entity_poly.entity_id
_entity_poly.type
_entity_poly.pdbx_seq_one_letter_code
_entity_poly.pdbx_strand_id
1 'polypeptide(L)'
;MRIRANEVTISNVTKGEFKDYVRMNGTVGPIQVVHISPEEGGIVMEKVAEEGQAVKRGDVIVRLSNSNLDMQILNAEAELAEKQNLLRNTQVTMQQDKLNNEMEQATLNMDVERKQRAFEQNERLYKEKLIPKEAYLQAKEDYELSQKKQMLIGERLKNDAKYRNIQMQQMEDNLANMQRNVVLVRDRKGKLEVRSTIDGELGLLDVELGQSIAAGQKIGQINDLSDFKIEAQIDEHYIDRIKIGLSASFERDGKTYNLVVRKVYPEVRQGKFRTDLVFEGNHPSNIRAGLTYYLNLELGKPTQAILIPKGTFFQTTGGNWIFVLSKSGDKAFRRNIRIGRQNPQFYEVEDGLEPGERIITSGYEAFKDNEVLNLI
;
A
#
# COMPACT_ATOMS: atom_id res chain seq x y z
N MET A 1 -33.35 48.10 40.66
CA MET A 1 -33.36 46.91 41.52
C MET A 1 -32.20 46.99 42.51
N ARG A 2 -32.33 46.51 43.76
CA ARG A 2 -31.19 46.39 44.71
C ARG A 2 -30.69 44.99 44.77
N ILE A 3 -29.35 44.76 44.63
CA ILE A 3 -28.72 43.44 44.60
C ILE A 3 -27.49 43.50 45.44
N ARG A 4 -27.17 42.40 46.15
CA ARG A 4 -25.90 42.31 46.92
C ARG A 4 -24.74 42.01 45.99
N ALA A 5 -23.61 42.73 46.17
CA ALA A 5 -22.44 42.56 45.32
C ALA A 5 -21.87 41.13 45.34
N ASN A 6 -22.12 40.36 46.42
CA ASN A 6 -21.69 38.95 46.57
C ASN A 6 -22.59 37.96 45.81
N GLU A 7 -23.74 38.37 45.28
CA GLU A 7 -24.64 37.54 44.51
C GLU A 7 -24.36 37.58 42.99
N VAL A 8 -23.40 38.39 42.58
CA VAL A 8 -23.04 38.57 41.18
C VAL A 8 -21.53 38.34 40.97
N THR A 9 -21.19 37.76 39.82
CA THR A 9 -19.77 37.68 39.42
C THR A 9 -19.42 38.90 38.61
N ILE A 10 -18.44 39.66 39.13
CA ILE A 10 -17.91 40.85 38.46
C ILE A 10 -16.61 40.49 37.80
N SER A 11 -16.46 40.79 36.51
CA SER A 11 -15.26 40.57 35.72
C SER A 11 -14.77 41.85 35.07
N ASN A 12 -13.49 41.91 34.76
CA ASN A 12 -12.90 43.07 34.09
C ASN A 12 -12.92 42.86 32.56
N VAL A 13 -13.17 43.92 31.83
CA VAL A 13 -12.94 44.00 30.40
C VAL A 13 -11.45 44.21 30.17
N THR A 14 -10.80 43.35 29.44
CA THR A 14 -9.37 43.41 29.15
C THR A 14 -9.11 43.59 27.66
N LYS A 15 -8.04 44.31 27.33
CA LYS A 15 -7.50 44.30 25.96
C LYS A 15 -6.35 43.31 25.95
N GLY A 16 -6.44 42.33 25.10
CA GLY A 16 -5.46 41.25 25.04
C GLY A 16 -5.48 40.48 23.69
N GLU A 17 -4.60 39.53 23.63
CA GLU A 17 -4.53 38.69 22.47
C GLU A 17 -5.68 37.66 22.47
N PHE A 18 -6.58 37.79 21.49
CA PHE A 18 -7.62 36.79 21.26
C PHE A 18 -7.05 35.63 20.44
N LYS A 19 -6.98 34.47 21.05
CA LYS A 19 -6.63 33.21 20.38
C LYS A 19 -7.91 32.48 20.02
N ASP A 20 -8.17 32.37 18.71
CA ASP A 20 -9.30 31.62 18.20
C ASP A 20 -8.91 30.14 18.13
N TYR A 21 -9.39 29.35 19.06
CA TYR A 21 -9.10 27.92 19.10
C TYR A 21 -10.31 27.08 19.51
N VAL A 22 -10.32 25.86 19.07
CA VAL A 22 -11.29 24.84 19.47
C VAL A 22 -10.58 23.75 20.31
N ARG A 23 -11.21 23.36 21.41
CA ARG A 23 -10.75 22.25 22.22
C ARG A 23 -11.38 20.95 21.73
N MET A 24 -10.56 19.95 21.53
CA MET A 24 -10.97 18.64 21.02
C MET A 24 -10.17 17.52 21.67
N ASN A 25 -10.70 16.30 21.62
CA ASN A 25 -10.00 15.10 22.03
C ASN A 25 -9.30 14.48 20.83
N GLY A 26 -8.03 14.10 21.02
CA GLY A 26 -7.27 13.36 20.04
C GLY A 26 -6.70 12.10 20.63
N THR A 27 -6.77 10.99 19.89
CA THR A 27 -6.22 9.69 20.29
C THR A 27 -4.93 9.43 19.54
N VAL A 28 -3.89 9.06 20.28
CA VAL A 28 -2.59 8.69 19.71
C VAL A 28 -2.72 7.39 18.94
N GLY A 29 -2.23 7.40 17.71
CA GLY A 29 -2.10 6.22 16.86
C GLY A 29 -0.70 6.09 16.29
N PRO A 30 -0.35 4.92 15.77
CA PRO A 30 0.88 4.75 15.01
C PRO A 30 0.86 5.62 13.75
N ILE A 31 2.04 6.01 13.27
CA ILE A 31 2.12 6.84 12.07
C ILE A 31 1.53 6.12 10.84
N GLN A 32 1.73 4.82 10.77
CA GLN A 32 1.19 3.95 9.74
C GLN A 32 0.73 2.61 10.31
N VAL A 33 -0.33 2.06 9.73
CA VAL A 33 -0.81 0.70 9.99
C VAL A 33 -0.80 -0.06 8.68
N VAL A 34 -0.13 -1.20 8.65
CA VAL A 34 -0.10 -2.10 7.50
C VAL A 34 -0.85 -3.37 7.84
N HIS A 35 -1.84 -3.72 7.03
CA HIS A 35 -2.60 -4.95 7.20
C HIS A 35 -1.82 -6.15 6.69
N ILE A 36 -1.90 -7.26 7.42
CA ILE A 36 -1.31 -8.54 7.07
C ILE A 36 -2.38 -9.36 6.38
N SER A 37 -2.10 -9.76 5.13
CA SER A 37 -2.94 -10.67 4.36
C SER A 37 -2.04 -11.64 3.60
N PRO A 38 -2.25 -12.97 3.70
CA PRO A 38 -1.46 -13.94 2.98
C PRO A 38 -1.72 -13.86 1.47
N GLU A 39 -0.70 -14.01 0.65
CA GLU A 39 -0.85 -14.07 -0.80
C GLU A 39 -1.38 -15.45 -1.26
N GLU A 40 -1.09 -16.51 -0.50
CA GLU A 40 -1.58 -17.88 -0.73
C GLU A 40 -2.42 -18.34 0.47
N GLY A 41 -3.55 -18.98 0.19
CA GLY A 41 -4.40 -19.57 1.22
C GLY A 41 -3.84 -20.88 1.75
N GLY A 42 -4.17 -21.21 2.99
CA GLY A 42 -3.75 -22.45 3.62
C GLY A 42 -4.29 -22.61 5.04
N ILE A 43 -3.85 -23.66 5.70
CA ILE A 43 -4.16 -23.96 7.10
C ILE A 43 -3.02 -23.43 7.97
N VAL A 44 -3.33 -22.72 9.04
CA VAL A 44 -2.34 -22.22 10.01
C VAL A 44 -1.67 -23.38 10.73
N MET A 45 -0.36 -23.52 10.48
CA MET A 45 0.47 -24.55 11.13
C MET A 45 1.18 -24.03 12.37
N GLU A 46 1.62 -22.78 12.31
CA GLU A 46 2.42 -22.17 13.37
C GLU A 46 2.21 -20.65 13.41
N LYS A 47 2.08 -20.12 14.60
CA LYS A 47 2.18 -18.69 14.88
C LYS A 47 3.61 -18.44 15.38
N VAL A 48 4.43 -17.79 14.56
CA VAL A 48 5.86 -17.55 14.86
C VAL A 48 6.04 -16.29 15.68
N ALA A 49 5.20 -15.28 15.47
CA ALA A 49 5.21 -14.04 16.21
C ALA A 49 3.90 -13.87 17.01
N GLU A 50 3.99 -13.21 18.16
CA GLU A 50 2.88 -12.91 19.03
C GLU A 50 2.48 -11.43 18.96
N GLU A 51 1.23 -11.12 19.33
CA GLU A 51 0.74 -9.74 19.45
C GLU A 51 1.60 -8.94 20.45
N GLY A 52 1.93 -7.69 20.07
CA GLY A 52 2.80 -6.82 20.85
C GLY A 52 4.30 -7.06 20.65
N GLN A 53 4.69 -8.04 19.84
CA GLN A 53 6.09 -8.31 19.54
C GLN A 53 6.61 -7.35 18.45
N ALA A 54 7.84 -6.86 18.63
CA ALA A 54 8.55 -6.12 17.60
C ALA A 54 8.98 -7.07 16.47
N VAL A 55 8.67 -6.71 15.24
CA VAL A 55 8.99 -7.48 14.03
C VAL A 55 9.76 -6.59 13.05
N LYS A 56 10.65 -7.19 12.28
CA LYS A 56 11.38 -6.53 11.20
C LYS A 56 10.81 -6.98 9.85
N ARG A 57 11.04 -6.16 8.86
CA ARG A 57 10.71 -6.50 7.47
C ARG A 57 11.35 -7.83 7.07
N GLY A 58 10.52 -8.77 6.61
CA GLY A 58 10.94 -10.12 6.24
C GLY A 58 10.77 -11.18 7.34
N ASP A 59 10.55 -10.79 8.59
CA ASP A 59 10.29 -11.76 9.68
C ASP A 59 9.01 -12.54 9.41
N VAL A 60 9.02 -13.84 9.66
CA VAL A 60 7.87 -14.72 9.53
C VAL A 60 6.93 -14.49 10.70
N ILE A 61 5.65 -14.23 10.40
CA ILE A 61 4.60 -14.02 11.41
C ILE A 61 3.77 -15.30 11.58
N VAL A 62 3.33 -15.90 10.47
CA VAL A 62 2.51 -17.11 10.44
C VAL A 62 3.03 -18.03 9.35
N ARG A 63 3.06 -19.34 9.62
CA ARG A 63 3.29 -20.39 8.63
C ARG A 63 2.00 -21.09 8.30
N LEU A 64 1.71 -21.18 7.00
CA LEU A 64 0.56 -21.89 6.46
C LEU A 64 1.00 -23.18 5.79
N SER A 65 0.12 -24.17 5.72
CA SER A 65 0.27 -25.35 4.87
C SER A 65 -0.83 -25.38 3.82
N ASN A 66 -0.49 -25.89 2.63
CA ASN A 66 -1.45 -26.08 1.55
C ASN A 66 -1.13 -27.34 0.75
N SER A 67 -1.81 -28.44 1.08
CA SER A 67 -1.60 -29.74 0.42
C SER A 67 -1.93 -29.72 -1.07
N ASN A 68 -2.88 -28.88 -1.49
CA ASN A 68 -3.19 -28.73 -2.92
C ASN A 68 -2.03 -28.09 -3.69
N LEU A 69 -1.36 -27.11 -3.08
CA LEU A 69 -0.18 -26.49 -3.68
C LEU A 69 1.00 -27.48 -3.73
N ASP A 70 1.20 -28.28 -2.68
CA ASP A 70 2.23 -29.35 -2.68
C ASP A 70 1.97 -30.36 -3.80
N MET A 71 0.72 -30.78 -4.02
CA MET A 71 0.34 -31.64 -5.15
C MET A 71 0.58 -30.98 -6.52
N GLN A 72 0.29 -29.66 -6.66
CA GLN A 72 0.57 -28.92 -7.91
C GLN A 72 2.07 -28.89 -8.21
N ILE A 73 2.90 -28.67 -7.19
CA ILE A 73 4.36 -28.69 -7.34
C ILE A 73 4.81 -30.08 -7.81
N LEU A 74 4.37 -31.13 -7.13
CA LEU A 74 4.74 -32.53 -7.47
C LEU A 74 4.32 -32.88 -8.90
N ASN A 75 3.12 -32.50 -9.32
CA ASN A 75 2.64 -32.73 -10.66
C ASN A 75 3.46 -31.97 -11.72
N ALA A 76 3.76 -30.70 -11.47
CA ALA A 76 4.58 -29.90 -12.39
C ALA A 76 6.03 -30.46 -12.51
N GLU A 77 6.61 -30.94 -11.42
CA GLU A 77 7.93 -31.59 -11.40
C GLU A 77 7.91 -32.92 -12.16
N ALA A 78 6.86 -33.73 -11.98
CA ALA A 78 6.69 -35.00 -12.69
C ALA A 78 6.54 -34.78 -14.20
N GLU A 79 5.75 -33.81 -14.61
CA GLU A 79 5.58 -33.45 -16.01
C GLU A 79 6.88 -32.93 -16.63
N LEU A 80 7.64 -32.11 -15.92
CA LEU A 80 8.96 -31.66 -16.35
C LEU A 80 9.91 -32.85 -16.56
N ALA A 81 9.97 -33.79 -15.62
CA ALA A 81 10.79 -34.99 -15.71
C ALA A 81 10.40 -35.85 -16.91
N GLU A 82 9.11 -36.04 -17.17
CA GLU A 82 8.61 -36.75 -18.34
C GLU A 82 9.10 -36.14 -19.65
N LYS A 83 8.96 -34.80 -19.79
CA LYS A 83 9.41 -34.08 -20.99
C LYS A 83 10.92 -34.08 -21.16
N GLN A 84 11.68 -34.03 -20.07
CA GLN A 84 13.14 -34.19 -20.10
C GLN A 84 13.55 -35.60 -20.64
N ASN A 85 12.87 -36.65 -20.20
CA ASN A 85 13.11 -38.02 -20.69
C ASN A 85 12.71 -38.14 -22.17
N LEU A 86 11.57 -37.55 -22.57
CA LEU A 86 11.15 -37.54 -23.96
C LEU A 86 12.19 -36.85 -24.86
N LEU A 87 12.69 -35.67 -24.45
CA LEU A 87 13.74 -34.96 -25.16
C LEU A 87 14.98 -35.82 -25.34
N ARG A 88 15.45 -36.44 -24.25
CA ARG A 88 16.64 -37.34 -24.29
C ARG A 88 16.45 -38.50 -25.23
N ASN A 89 15.30 -39.17 -25.18
CA ASN A 89 15.00 -40.30 -26.07
C ASN A 89 14.94 -39.84 -27.54
N THR A 90 14.32 -38.70 -27.81
CA THR A 90 14.27 -38.11 -29.16
C THR A 90 15.68 -37.78 -29.66
N GLN A 91 16.54 -37.19 -28.82
CA GLN A 91 17.95 -36.93 -29.17
C GLN A 91 18.71 -38.19 -29.56
N VAL A 92 18.54 -39.27 -28.81
CA VAL A 92 19.18 -40.58 -29.11
C VAL A 92 18.70 -41.13 -30.46
N THR A 93 17.37 -41.11 -30.70
CA THR A 93 16.80 -41.58 -31.95
C THR A 93 17.30 -40.72 -33.13
N MET A 94 17.30 -39.41 -33.00
CA MET A 94 17.80 -38.49 -34.03
C MET A 94 19.30 -38.74 -34.33
N GLN A 95 20.08 -39.07 -33.33
CA GLN A 95 21.50 -39.39 -33.53
C GLN A 95 21.67 -40.70 -34.30
N GLN A 96 20.87 -41.73 -34.00
CA GLN A 96 20.86 -42.99 -34.75
C GLN A 96 20.45 -42.78 -36.20
N ASP A 97 19.39 -42.05 -36.47
CA ASP A 97 18.93 -41.72 -37.82
C ASP A 97 19.97 -40.93 -38.60
N LYS A 98 20.69 -40.00 -37.93
CA LYS A 98 21.78 -39.26 -38.57
C LYS A 98 22.89 -40.20 -39.03
N LEU A 99 23.33 -41.13 -38.16
CA LEU A 99 24.34 -42.12 -38.54
C LEU A 99 23.91 -43.06 -39.68
N ASN A 100 22.66 -43.54 -39.66
CA ASN A 100 22.09 -44.32 -40.75
C ASN A 100 22.09 -43.56 -42.07
N ASN A 101 21.69 -42.31 -42.03
CA ASN A 101 21.67 -41.42 -43.20
C ASN A 101 23.11 -41.16 -43.75
N GLU A 102 24.08 -40.98 -42.88
CA GLU A 102 25.48 -40.80 -43.29
C GLU A 102 26.03 -42.07 -43.95
N MET A 103 25.68 -43.26 -43.45
CA MET A 103 26.04 -44.55 -44.05
C MET A 103 25.38 -44.74 -45.44
N GLU A 104 24.08 -44.40 -45.60
CA GLU A 104 23.38 -44.42 -46.88
C GLU A 104 24.05 -43.50 -47.90
N GLN A 105 24.37 -42.29 -47.50
CA GLN A 105 25.05 -41.28 -48.36
C GLN A 105 26.44 -41.79 -48.77
N ALA A 106 27.23 -42.36 -47.87
CA ALA A 106 28.54 -42.92 -48.18
C ALA A 106 28.44 -44.06 -49.18
N THR A 107 27.44 -44.97 -49.03
CA THR A 107 27.19 -46.06 -49.96
C THR A 107 26.86 -45.57 -51.36
N LEU A 108 25.97 -44.54 -51.44
CA LEU A 108 25.57 -43.94 -52.74
C LEU A 108 26.74 -43.22 -53.40
N ASN A 109 27.61 -42.52 -52.63
CA ASN A 109 28.79 -41.88 -53.17
C ASN A 109 29.76 -42.91 -53.80
N MET A 110 29.97 -44.04 -53.17
CA MET A 110 30.79 -45.12 -53.69
C MET A 110 30.16 -45.74 -55.00
N ASP A 111 28.83 -45.86 -55.03
CA ASP A 111 28.13 -46.37 -56.23
C ASP A 111 28.29 -45.40 -57.40
N VAL A 112 28.11 -44.13 -57.18
CA VAL A 112 28.34 -43.07 -58.23
C VAL A 112 29.77 -43.14 -58.77
N GLU A 113 30.78 -43.21 -57.88
CA GLU A 113 32.19 -43.33 -58.29
C GLU A 113 32.44 -44.60 -59.13
N ARG A 114 31.87 -45.73 -58.76
CA ARG A 114 31.97 -46.97 -59.47
C ARG A 114 31.34 -46.88 -60.87
N LYS A 115 30.14 -46.35 -60.98
CA LYS A 115 29.39 -46.12 -62.21
C LYS A 115 30.10 -45.14 -63.12
N GLN A 116 30.66 -44.05 -62.56
CA GLN A 116 31.48 -43.08 -63.26
C GLN A 116 32.69 -43.75 -63.96
N ARG A 117 33.45 -44.53 -63.19
CA ARG A 117 34.61 -45.25 -63.77
C ARG A 117 34.20 -46.20 -64.88
N ALA A 118 33.10 -46.92 -64.74
CA ALA A 118 32.58 -47.82 -65.77
C ALA A 118 32.14 -47.04 -67.05
N PHE A 119 31.47 -45.89 -66.86
CA PHE A 119 31.08 -44.99 -67.95
C PHE A 119 32.29 -44.48 -68.69
N GLU A 120 33.29 -43.92 -68.01
CA GLU A 120 34.52 -43.38 -68.62
C GLU A 120 35.32 -44.45 -69.35
N GLN A 121 35.33 -45.66 -68.83
CA GLN A 121 35.98 -46.79 -69.51
C GLN A 121 35.22 -47.19 -70.81
N ASN A 122 33.89 -47.30 -70.72
CA ASN A 122 33.09 -47.65 -71.90
C ASN A 122 33.04 -46.55 -72.96
N GLU A 123 33.10 -45.29 -72.55
CA GLU A 123 33.24 -44.13 -73.49
C GLU A 123 34.54 -44.21 -74.30
N ARG A 124 35.66 -44.51 -73.65
CA ARG A 124 36.97 -44.66 -74.31
C ARG A 124 36.92 -45.83 -75.28
N LEU A 125 36.42 -47.03 -74.89
CA LEU A 125 36.30 -48.20 -75.73
C LEU A 125 35.34 -48.02 -76.93
N TYR A 126 34.29 -47.24 -76.73
CA TYR A 126 33.37 -46.90 -77.78
C TYR A 126 34.00 -45.93 -78.81
N LYS A 127 34.75 -44.92 -78.36
CA LYS A 127 35.50 -44.01 -79.27
C LYS A 127 36.51 -44.75 -80.11
N GLU A 128 37.13 -45.85 -79.55
CA GLU A 128 38.00 -46.74 -80.27
C GLU A 128 37.29 -47.84 -81.10
N LYS A 129 35.93 -47.83 -81.10
CA LYS A 129 35.06 -48.80 -81.81
C LYS A 129 35.23 -50.24 -81.32
N LEU A 130 35.61 -50.45 -80.06
CA LEU A 130 35.83 -51.77 -79.45
C LEU A 130 34.60 -52.35 -78.82
N ILE A 131 33.54 -51.57 -78.58
CA ILE A 131 32.26 -52.04 -77.98
C ILE A 131 31.05 -51.49 -78.76
N PRO A 132 29.87 -52.19 -78.74
CA PRO A 132 28.61 -51.75 -79.29
C PRO A 132 28.15 -50.45 -78.63
N LYS A 133 27.40 -49.63 -79.40
CA LYS A 133 26.82 -48.34 -78.89
C LYS A 133 25.88 -48.59 -77.72
N GLU A 134 25.17 -49.70 -77.72
CA GLU A 134 24.27 -50.05 -76.61
C GLU A 134 24.96 -50.22 -75.25
N ALA A 135 26.13 -50.89 -75.22
CA ALA A 135 26.91 -51.02 -73.97
C ALA A 135 27.40 -49.63 -73.45
N TYR A 136 27.77 -48.73 -74.34
CA TYR A 136 28.10 -47.36 -73.98
C TYR A 136 26.88 -46.60 -73.43
N LEU A 137 25.71 -46.67 -74.09
CA LEU A 137 24.50 -45.99 -73.66
C LEU A 137 24.03 -46.51 -72.29
N GLN A 138 24.05 -47.81 -72.09
CA GLN A 138 23.68 -48.43 -70.82
C GLN A 138 24.59 -47.92 -69.68
N ALA A 139 25.90 -47.91 -69.86
CA ALA A 139 26.82 -47.38 -68.85
C ALA A 139 26.59 -45.87 -68.58
N LYS A 140 26.22 -45.12 -69.60
CA LYS A 140 25.88 -43.70 -69.45
C LYS A 140 24.60 -43.49 -68.62
N GLU A 141 23.53 -44.23 -69.00
CA GLU A 141 22.24 -44.19 -68.29
C GLU A 141 22.39 -44.58 -66.83
N ASP A 142 23.14 -45.66 -66.55
CA ASP A 142 23.42 -46.13 -65.20
C ASP A 142 24.12 -45.08 -64.38
N TYR A 143 25.09 -44.38 -64.95
CA TYR A 143 25.82 -43.28 -64.25
C TYR A 143 24.91 -42.06 -64.03
N GLU A 144 24.19 -41.62 -65.01
CA GLU A 144 23.21 -40.53 -64.88
C GLU A 144 22.14 -40.81 -63.81
N LEU A 145 21.63 -42.04 -63.79
CA LEU A 145 20.68 -42.51 -62.80
C LEU A 145 21.29 -42.46 -61.38
N SER A 146 22.53 -42.93 -61.25
CA SER A 146 23.20 -42.92 -59.93
C SER A 146 23.46 -41.47 -59.40
N GLN A 147 23.85 -40.55 -60.28
CA GLN A 147 23.99 -39.14 -59.94
C GLN A 147 22.66 -38.54 -59.51
N LYS A 148 21.55 -38.83 -60.23
CA LYS A 148 20.25 -38.34 -59.88
C LYS A 148 19.77 -38.87 -58.50
N LYS A 149 20.00 -40.12 -58.18
CA LYS A 149 19.73 -40.70 -56.87
C LYS A 149 20.56 -40.01 -55.78
N GLN A 150 21.86 -39.80 -56.01
CA GLN A 150 22.71 -39.10 -55.06
C GLN A 150 22.21 -37.67 -54.77
N MET A 151 21.82 -36.92 -55.81
CA MET A 151 21.28 -35.56 -55.66
C MET A 151 19.98 -35.56 -54.84
N LEU A 152 19.02 -36.45 -55.16
CA LEU A 152 17.75 -36.55 -54.44
C LEU A 152 17.92 -36.96 -52.98
N ILE A 153 18.83 -37.87 -52.67
CA ILE A 153 19.17 -38.24 -51.30
C ILE A 153 19.80 -37.06 -50.59
N GLY A 154 20.72 -36.31 -51.24
CA GLY A 154 21.33 -35.12 -50.63
C GLY A 154 20.29 -34.06 -50.27
N GLU A 155 19.30 -33.83 -51.13
CA GLU A 155 18.17 -32.92 -50.85
C GLU A 155 17.29 -33.43 -49.70
N ARG A 156 16.97 -34.76 -49.68
CA ARG A 156 16.24 -35.37 -48.58
C ARG A 156 16.95 -35.15 -47.24
N LEU A 157 18.25 -35.50 -47.17
CA LEU A 157 19.05 -35.38 -45.94
C LEU A 157 19.12 -33.95 -45.45
N LYS A 158 19.24 -32.95 -46.35
CA LYS A 158 19.24 -31.55 -46.01
C LYS A 158 17.90 -31.09 -45.41
N ASN A 159 16.78 -31.54 -46.00
CA ASN A 159 15.45 -31.24 -45.48
C ASN A 159 15.22 -31.93 -44.10
N ASP A 160 15.62 -33.21 -43.95
CA ASP A 160 15.49 -33.97 -42.72
C ASP A 160 16.30 -33.28 -41.58
N ALA A 161 17.50 -32.81 -41.89
CA ALA A 161 18.30 -32.06 -40.93
C ALA A 161 17.62 -30.78 -40.47
N LYS A 162 17.02 -30.06 -41.45
CA LYS A 162 16.25 -28.81 -41.12
C LYS A 162 15.04 -29.13 -40.24
N TYR A 163 14.25 -30.11 -40.54
CA TYR A 163 13.09 -30.52 -39.75
C TYR A 163 13.49 -30.98 -38.34
N ARG A 164 14.54 -31.79 -38.23
CA ARG A 164 15.08 -32.19 -36.92
C ARG A 164 15.48 -31.00 -36.06
N ASN A 165 16.18 -30.02 -36.62
CA ASN A 165 16.56 -28.80 -35.87
C ASN A 165 15.34 -28.03 -35.38
N ILE A 166 14.30 -27.84 -36.22
CA ILE A 166 13.05 -27.20 -35.84
C ILE A 166 12.37 -27.96 -34.71
N GLN A 167 12.26 -29.31 -34.84
CA GLN A 167 11.64 -30.13 -33.82
C GLN A 167 12.39 -30.07 -32.48
N MET A 168 13.74 -30.12 -32.51
CA MET A 168 14.55 -29.98 -31.33
C MET A 168 14.35 -28.63 -30.65
N GLN A 169 14.38 -27.54 -31.43
CA GLN A 169 14.15 -26.21 -30.90
C GLN A 169 12.79 -26.09 -30.21
N GLN A 170 11.73 -26.63 -30.83
CA GLN A 170 10.39 -26.61 -30.23
C GLN A 170 10.33 -27.40 -28.91
N MET A 171 11.03 -28.55 -28.83
CA MET A 171 11.08 -29.35 -27.62
C MET A 171 11.87 -28.64 -26.50
N GLU A 172 12.98 -27.99 -26.83
CA GLU A 172 13.79 -27.19 -25.88
C GLU A 172 13.01 -25.98 -25.39
N ASP A 173 12.31 -25.26 -26.26
CA ASP A 173 11.47 -24.12 -25.88
C ASP A 173 10.33 -24.55 -24.94
N ASN A 174 9.67 -25.68 -25.24
CA ASN A 174 8.64 -26.24 -24.38
C ASN A 174 9.20 -26.63 -23.00
N LEU A 175 10.38 -27.25 -22.97
CA LEU A 175 11.06 -27.62 -21.72
C LEU A 175 11.40 -26.38 -20.89
N ALA A 176 11.92 -25.32 -21.52
CA ALA A 176 12.22 -24.05 -20.85
C ALA A 176 10.95 -23.39 -20.25
N ASN A 177 9.81 -23.49 -20.94
CA ASN A 177 8.54 -23.01 -20.43
C ASN A 177 8.08 -23.80 -19.20
N MET A 178 8.21 -25.13 -19.23
CA MET A 178 7.89 -25.98 -18.09
C MET A 178 8.78 -25.74 -16.90
N GLN A 179 10.10 -25.55 -17.11
CA GLN A 179 11.03 -25.18 -16.04
C GLN A 179 10.59 -23.86 -15.36
N ARG A 180 10.20 -22.87 -16.15
CA ARG A 180 9.66 -21.60 -15.61
C ARG A 180 8.38 -21.82 -14.81
N ASN A 181 7.49 -22.70 -15.29
CA ASN A 181 6.27 -23.03 -14.55
C ASN A 181 6.57 -23.66 -13.19
N VAL A 182 7.50 -24.63 -13.13
CA VAL A 182 7.91 -25.26 -11.86
C VAL A 182 8.47 -24.19 -10.89
N VAL A 183 9.30 -23.26 -11.36
CA VAL A 183 9.83 -22.17 -10.53
C VAL A 183 8.69 -21.32 -9.98
N LEU A 184 7.73 -20.90 -10.81
CA LEU A 184 6.58 -20.09 -10.39
C LEU A 184 5.72 -20.79 -9.33
N VAL A 185 5.45 -22.10 -9.52
CA VAL A 185 4.65 -22.86 -8.53
C VAL A 185 5.42 -23.05 -7.22
N ARG A 186 6.74 -23.24 -7.28
CA ARG A 186 7.59 -23.29 -6.08
C ARG A 186 7.66 -21.96 -5.32
N ASP A 187 7.74 -20.85 -6.04
CA ASP A 187 7.71 -19.52 -5.41
C ASP A 187 6.44 -19.29 -4.62
N ARG A 188 5.29 -19.80 -5.10
CA ARG A 188 4.03 -19.76 -4.36
C ARG A 188 4.13 -20.47 -3.00
N LYS A 189 4.93 -21.56 -2.91
CA LYS A 189 5.17 -22.24 -1.64
C LYS A 189 5.86 -21.33 -0.62
N GLY A 190 6.81 -20.50 -1.06
CA GLY A 190 7.44 -19.49 -0.19
C GLY A 190 6.47 -18.46 0.38
N LYS A 191 5.36 -18.20 -0.32
CA LYS A 191 4.31 -17.26 0.11
C LYS A 191 3.37 -17.83 1.18
N LEU A 192 3.48 -19.12 1.51
CA LEU A 192 2.82 -19.70 2.67
C LEU A 192 3.47 -19.27 3.99
N GLU A 193 4.66 -18.72 3.96
CA GLU A 193 5.24 -17.99 5.08
C GLU A 193 4.79 -16.51 4.98
N VAL A 194 3.80 -16.16 5.79
CA VAL A 194 3.31 -14.78 5.87
C VAL A 194 4.33 -13.94 6.63
N ARG A 195 4.95 -12.99 5.92
CA ARG A 195 6.05 -12.19 6.43
C ARG A 195 5.67 -10.74 6.64
N SER A 196 6.35 -10.09 7.59
CA SER A 196 6.24 -8.64 7.77
C SER A 196 6.77 -7.89 6.55
N THR A 197 6.02 -6.89 6.09
CA THR A 197 6.41 -6.02 4.98
C THR A 197 7.12 -4.76 5.43
N ILE A 198 7.05 -4.42 6.73
CA ILE A 198 7.67 -3.24 7.36
C ILE A 198 8.30 -3.62 8.70
N ASP A 199 9.14 -2.75 9.23
CA ASP A 199 9.56 -2.78 10.63
C ASP A 199 8.44 -2.18 11.49
N GLY A 200 8.15 -2.78 12.65
CA GLY A 200 7.09 -2.27 13.53
C GLY A 200 6.76 -3.23 14.66
N GLU A 201 5.61 -3.03 15.27
CA GLU A 201 5.05 -3.91 16.31
C GLU A 201 3.84 -4.64 15.76
N LEU A 202 3.79 -5.96 15.94
CA LEU A 202 2.63 -6.76 15.59
C LEU A 202 1.45 -6.35 16.48
N GLY A 203 0.45 -5.73 15.87
CA GLY A 203 -0.78 -5.33 16.58
C GLY A 203 -1.71 -6.52 16.77
N LEU A 204 -2.89 -6.46 16.15
CA LEU A 204 -3.83 -7.59 16.16
C LEU A 204 -3.33 -8.71 15.24
N LEU A 205 -3.43 -9.97 15.68
CA LEU A 205 -3.22 -11.18 14.90
C LEU A 205 -4.40 -12.15 15.12
N ASP A 206 -5.42 -12.04 14.27
CA ASP A 206 -6.69 -12.78 14.38
C ASP A 206 -6.61 -14.11 13.61
N VAL A 207 -5.80 -15.04 14.11
CA VAL A 207 -5.68 -16.40 13.57
C VAL A 207 -5.48 -17.43 14.68
N GLU A 208 -5.96 -18.65 14.44
CA GLU A 208 -5.78 -19.79 15.35
C GLU A 208 -5.10 -20.95 14.64
N LEU A 209 -4.40 -21.80 15.39
CA LEU A 209 -3.77 -23.03 14.87
C LEU A 209 -4.87 -23.94 14.30
N GLY A 210 -4.63 -24.48 13.09
CA GLY A 210 -5.59 -25.31 12.37
C GLY A 210 -6.69 -24.54 11.62
N GLN A 211 -6.77 -23.23 11.75
CA GLN A 211 -7.72 -22.40 11.01
C GLN A 211 -7.36 -22.35 9.52
N SER A 212 -8.37 -22.42 8.65
CA SER A 212 -8.20 -22.21 7.20
C SER A 212 -8.29 -20.72 6.86
N ILE A 213 -7.29 -20.20 6.18
CA ILE A 213 -7.17 -18.81 5.75
C ILE A 213 -7.21 -18.74 4.24
N ALA A 214 -8.03 -17.85 3.69
CA ALA A 214 -8.08 -17.60 2.26
C ALA A 214 -6.99 -16.61 1.81
N ALA A 215 -6.55 -16.71 0.56
CA ALA A 215 -5.67 -15.71 -0.03
C ALA A 215 -6.33 -14.32 0.01
N GLY A 216 -5.57 -13.29 0.40
CA GLY A 216 -6.06 -11.91 0.55
C GLY A 216 -6.90 -11.62 1.80
N GLN A 217 -7.21 -12.63 2.62
CA GLN A 217 -7.92 -12.43 3.87
C GLN A 217 -7.05 -11.64 4.85
N LYS A 218 -7.60 -10.56 5.42
CA LYS A 218 -6.92 -9.82 6.49
C LYS A 218 -6.84 -10.70 7.74
N ILE A 219 -5.64 -10.95 8.21
CA ILE A 219 -5.37 -11.77 9.40
C ILE A 219 -4.75 -11.00 10.55
N GLY A 220 -4.31 -9.78 10.31
CA GLY A 220 -3.69 -8.97 11.35
C GLY A 220 -3.24 -7.61 10.84
N GLN A 221 -2.42 -6.95 11.65
CA GLN A 221 -1.81 -5.67 11.30
C GLN A 221 -0.48 -5.44 12.01
N ILE A 222 0.38 -4.67 11.36
CA ILE A 222 1.65 -4.19 11.92
C ILE A 222 1.53 -2.68 12.08
N ASN A 223 1.88 -2.19 13.26
CA ASN A 223 1.88 -0.79 13.62
C ASN A 223 3.32 -0.25 13.47
N ASP A 224 3.50 0.73 12.61
CA ASP A 224 4.75 1.48 12.55
C ASP A 224 4.77 2.50 13.70
N LEU A 225 5.61 2.23 14.69
CA LEU A 225 5.81 3.06 15.88
C LEU A 225 7.07 3.93 15.78
N SER A 226 7.64 4.09 14.59
CA SER A 226 8.78 4.99 14.37
C SER A 226 8.43 6.45 14.68
N ASP A 227 7.15 6.79 14.52
CA ASP A 227 6.56 8.07 14.88
C ASP A 227 5.07 7.88 15.25
N PHE A 228 4.45 8.92 15.76
CA PHE A 228 3.06 8.91 16.20
C PHE A 228 2.26 10.02 15.52
N LYS A 229 0.99 9.73 15.30
CA LYS A 229 -0.01 10.73 14.92
C LYS A 229 -1.09 10.81 15.98
N ILE A 230 -1.82 11.92 15.99
CA ILE A 230 -3.02 12.05 16.81
C ILE A 230 -4.22 12.14 15.88
N GLU A 231 -5.14 11.21 16.03
CA GLU A 231 -6.43 11.23 15.35
C GLU A 231 -7.45 11.97 16.19
N ALA A 232 -7.99 13.07 15.66
CA ALA A 232 -8.99 13.85 16.35
C ALA A 232 -10.31 13.85 15.57
N GLN A 233 -11.42 13.83 16.33
CA GLN A 233 -12.78 13.99 15.80
C GLN A 233 -13.27 15.39 16.13
N ILE A 234 -13.65 16.13 15.11
CA ILE A 234 -14.02 17.54 15.19
C ILE A 234 -15.46 17.70 14.72
N ASP A 235 -16.21 18.58 15.39
CA ASP A 235 -17.58 18.89 15.02
C ASP A 235 -17.68 19.48 13.62
N GLU A 236 -18.70 19.09 12.86
CA GLU A 236 -18.89 19.49 11.45
C GLU A 236 -18.98 21.00 11.25
N HIS A 237 -19.40 21.78 12.27
CA HIS A 237 -19.44 23.24 12.22
C HIS A 237 -18.08 23.89 11.92
N TYR A 238 -16.99 23.18 12.14
CA TYR A 238 -15.64 23.66 11.90
C TYR A 238 -15.04 23.22 10.57
N ILE A 239 -15.76 22.44 9.75
CA ILE A 239 -15.22 21.80 8.55
C ILE A 239 -14.64 22.80 7.54
N ASP A 240 -15.30 23.95 7.34
CA ASP A 240 -14.85 25.01 6.41
C ASP A 240 -13.64 25.78 6.93
N ARG A 241 -13.39 25.73 8.23
CA ARG A 241 -12.33 26.48 8.91
C ARG A 241 -11.06 25.66 9.11
N ILE A 242 -11.18 24.33 9.16
CA ILE A 242 -10.04 23.47 9.41
C ILE A 242 -9.36 23.09 8.11
N LYS A 243 -8.09 23.46 8.01
CA LYS A 243 -7.24 23.25 6.85
C LYS A 243 -5.94 22.56 7.25
N ILE A 244 -5.32 21.88 6.29
CA ILE A 244 -3.98 21.34 6.45
C ILE A 244 -3.01 22.46 6.78
N GLY A 245 -2.11 22.22 7.75
CA GLY A 245 -1.12 23.18 8.21
C GLY A 245 -1.55 24.05 9.41
N LEU A 246 -2.78 23.88 9.92
CA LEU A 246 -3.16 24.54 11.17
C LEU A 246 -2.40 23.94 12.36
N SER A 247 -1.98 24.80 13.27
CA SER A 247 -1.27 24.42 14.50
C SER A 247 -2.25 23.97 15.58
N ALA A 248 -1.85 22.97 16.33
CA ALA A 248 -2.52 22.56 17.54
C ALA A 248 -1.49 22.33 18.65
N SER A 249 -1.93 22.38 19.90
CA SER A 249 -1.05 22.12 21.04
C SER A 249 -1.78 21.40 22.16
N PHE A 250 -1.01 20.72 23.00
CA PHE A 250 -1.49 20.20 24.29
C PHE A 250 -0.39 20.28 25.34
N GLU A 251 -0.80 20.29 26.59
CA GLU A 251 0.11 20.27 27.72
C GLU A 251 0.14 18.89 28.38
N ARG A 252 1.34 18.42 28.70
CA ARG A 252 1.57 17.23 29.50
C ARG A 252 2.84 17.40 30.36
N ASP A 253 2.73 17.07 31.62
CA ASP A 253 3.85 17.14 32.59
C ASP A 253 4.54 18.52 32.61
N GLY A 254 3.75 19.61 32.47
CA GLY A 254 4.26 20.99 32.45
C GLY A 254 5.01 21.39 31.18
N LYS A 255 4.93 20.56 30.11
CA LYS A 255 5.51 20.86 28.79
C LYS A 255 4.40 20.97 27.74
N THR A 256 4.56 21.94 26.86
CA THR A 256 3.68 22.11 25.69
C THR A 256 4.26 21.36 24.50
N TYR A 257 3.43 20.56 23.85
CA TYR A 257 3.75 19.83 22.63
C TYR A 257 2.95 20.40 21.48
N ASN A 258 3.64 20.69 20.38
CA ASN A 258 3.04 21.28 19.19
C ASN A 258 2.73 20.20 18.16
N LEU A 259 1.63 20.39 17.48
CA LEU A 259 1.11 19.50 16.43
C LEU A 259 0.71 20.36 15.23
N VAL A 260 0.71 19.72 14.08
CA VAL A 260 0.21 20.32 12.85
C VAL A 260 -0.83 19.39 12.18
N VAL A 261 -1.90 19.96 11.67
CA VAL A 261 -2.91 19.22 10.89
C VAL A 261 -2.28 18.76 9.58
N ARG A 262 -2.07 17.45 9.44
CA ARG A 262 -1.50 16.84 8.24
C ARG A 262 -2.56 16.41 7.24
N LYS A 263 -3.70 15.92 7.74
CA LYS A 263 -4.78 15.41 6.89
C LYS A 263 -6.14 15.73 7.48
N VAL A 264 -7.06 16.15 6.62
CA VAL A 264 -8.47 16.37 6.94
C VAL A 264 -9.27 15.37 6.10
N TYR A 265 -10.14 14.60 6.75
CA TYR A 265 -11.03 13.66 6.07
C TYR A 265 -12.40 14.36 5.90
N PRO A 266 -12.84 14.61 4.66
CA PRO A 266 -14.04 15.40 4.42
C PRO A 266 -15.35 14.66 4.75
N GLU A 267 -15.27 13.35 5.04
CA GLU A 267 -16.45 12.56 5.36
C GLU A 267 -16.93 12.85 6.78
N VAL A 268 -18.16 13.36 6.90
CA VAL A 268 -18.83 13.59 8.17
C VAL A 268 -19.60 12.35 8.58
N ARG A 269 -19.34 11.85 9.79
CA ARG A 269 -20.06 10.73 10.43
C ARG A 269 -20.54 11.17 11.81
N GLN A 270 -21.82 11.02 12.08
CA GLN A 270 -22.44 11.41 13.37
C GLN A 270 -22.15 12.86 13.79
N GLY A 271 -22.18 13.81 12.81
CA GLY A 271 -21.91 15.22 13.08
C GLY A 271 -20.43 15.56 13.32
N LYS A 272 -19.51 14.64 13.04
CA LYS A 272 -18.07 14.85 13.23
C LYS A 272 -17.28 14.41 12.02
N PHE A 273 -16.14 15.06 11.76
CA PHE A 273 -15.15 14.64 10.79
C PHE A 273 -13.80 14.35 11.46
N ARG A 274 -12.99 13.56 10.82
CA ARG A 274 -11.69 13.11 11.33
C ARG A 274 -10.57 13.95 10.77
N THR A 275 -9.58 14.24 11.62
CA THR A 275 -8.30 14.84 11.22
C THR A 275 -7.15 14.07 11.81
N ASP A 276 -6.05 13.95 11.07
CA ASP A 276 -4.78 13.43 11.55
C ASP A 276 -3.82 14.61 11.78
N LEU A 277 -3.27 14.68 12.99
CA LEU A 277 -2.26 15.64 13.39
C LEU A 277 -0.94 14.91 13.64
N VAL A 278 0.16 15.54 13.27
CA VAL A 278 1.51 15.02 13.51
C VAL A 278 2.27 15.97 14.43
N PHE A 279 3.23 15.44 15.17
CA PHE A 279 4.06 16.24 16.06
C PHE A 279 4.98 17.17 15.24
N GLU A 280 5.09 18.41 15.70
CA GLU A 280 6.06 19.37 15.19
C GLU A 280 7.22 19.44 16.19
N GLY A 281 8.24 18.60 15.97
CA GLY A 281 9.35 18.41 16.88
C GLY A 281 9.23 17.17 17.76
N ASN A 282 9.54 17.28 19.03
CA ASN A 282 9.56 16.15 19.95
C ASN A 282 8.16 15.77 20.45
N HIS A 283 7.90 14.48 20.57
CA HIS A 283 6.75 13.93 21.28
C HIS A 283 7.10 13.55 22.73
N PRO A 284 6.13 13.32 23.63
CA PRO A 284 6.36 12.80 24.97
C PRO A 284 7.13 11.48 24.95
N SER A 285 8.14 11.32 25.82
CA SER A 285 9.00 10.13 25.84
C SER A 285 8.27 8.82 26.17
N ASN A 286 7.14 8.89 26.86
CA ASN A 286 6.30 7.75 27.25
C ASN A 286 4.95 7.74 26.50
N ILE A 287 4.94 8.20 25.24
CA ILE A 287 3.77 8.14 24.37
C ILE A 287 3.46 6.67 24.01
N ARG A 288 2.16 6.33 23.99
CA ARG A 288 1.67 5.02 23.56
C ARG A 288 0.44 5.19 22.71
N ALA A 289 0.26 4.33 21.74
CA ALA A 289 -0.98 4.25 20.96
C ALA A 289 -2.18 3.99 21.91
N GLY A 290 -3.32 4.62 21.60
CA GLY A 290 -4.52 4.56 22.42
C GLY A 290 -4.66 5.63 23.50
N LEU A 291 -3.60 6.37 23.84
CA LEU A 291 -3.71 7.48 24.79
C LEU A 291 -4.52 8.62 24.17
N THR A 292 -5.35 9.27 24.99
CA THR A 292 -6.14 10.44 24.58
C THR A 292 -5.59 11.71 25.22
N TYR A 293 -5.43 12.74 24.38
CA TYR A 293 -5.03 14.08 24.80
C TYR A 293 -6.09 15.11 24.47
N TYR A 294 -6.18 16.16 25.32
CA TYR A 294 -7.01 17.33 25.05
C TYR A 294 -6.18 18.34 24.26
N LEU A 295 -6.58 18.56 23.01
CA LEU A 295 -5.86 19.42 22.08
C LEU A 295 -6.56 20.77 21.97
N ASN A 296 -5.77 21.84 21.84
CA ASN A 296 -6.23 23.16 21.44
C ASN A 296 -5.81 23.37 19.98
N LEU A 297 -6.76 23.31 19.05
CA LEU A 297 -6.53 23.56 17.62
C LEU A 297 -6.75 25.04 17.32
N GLU A 298 -5.75 25.73 16.82
CA GLU A 298 -5.82 27.14 16.46
C GLU A 298 -6.53 27.29 15.10
N LEU A 299 -7.60 28.11 15.09
CA LEU A 299 -8.42 28.36 13.90
C LEU A 299 -8.02 29.62 13.12
N GLY A 300 -7.04 30.35 13.62
CA GLY A 300 -6.53 31.57 13.02
C GLY A 300 -5.38 32.19 13.79
N LYS A 301 -4.72 33.18 13.22
CA LYS A 301 -3.67 33.93 13.91
C LYS A 301 -4.24 34.72 15.08
N PRO A 302 -3.54 34.81 16.20
CA PRO A 302 -3.92 35.66 17.32
C PRO A 302 -4.10 37.10 16.89
N THR A 303 -5.12 37.78 17.43
CA THR A 303 -5.44 39.19 17.13
C THR A 303 -5.65 39.94 18.41
N GLN A 304 -5.27 41.24 18.43
CA GLN A 304 -5.57 42.12 19.57
C GLN A 304 -7.07 42.44 19.56
N ALA A 305 -7.73 42.15 20.67
CA ALA A 305 -9.19 42.37 20.81
C ALA A 305 -9.55 42.76 22.23
N ILE A 306 -10.77 43.27 22.39
CA ILE A 306 -11.40 43.50 23.70
C ILE A 306 -12.03 42.19 24.14
N LEU A 307 -11.66 41.70 25.31
CA LEU A 307 -12.02 40.38 25.82
C LEU A 307 -12.87 40.50 27.08
N ILE A 308 -13.92 39.70 27.13
CA ILE A 308 -14.70 39.45 28.34
C ILE A 308 -14.76 37.94 28.63
N PRO A 309 -14.63 37.52 29.90
CA PRO A 309 -14.77 36.12 30.27
C PRO A 309 -16.15 35.59 29.93
N LYS A 310 -16.20 34.31 29.55
CA LYS A 310 -17.50 33.62 29.40
C LYS A 310 -18.25 33.55 30.70
N GLY A 311 -19.56 33.78 30.63
CA GLY A 311 -20.43 33.76 31.79
C GLY A 311 -21.88 33.45 31.42
N THR A 312 -22.69 33.15 32.44
CA THR A 312 -24.07 32.75 32.26
C THR A 312 -24.98 33.87 31.78
N PHE A 313 -24.51 35.15 31.81
CA PHE A 313 -25.23 36.28 31.23
C PHE A 313 -25.64 36.07 29.77
N PHE A 314 -24.78 35.35 29.03
CA PHE A 314 -24.99 35.09 27.59
C PHE A 314 -26.25 34.30 27.32
N GLN A 315 -26.64 33.38 28.21
CA GLN A 315 -27.83 32.55 28.05
C GLN A 315 -29.11 33.41 28.08
N THR A 316 -29.11 34.47 28.89
CA THR A 316 -30.26 35.36 29.02
C THR A 316 -30.29 36.48 27.97
N THR A 317 -29.08 36.97 27.56
CA THR A 317 -28.99 38.15 26.69
C THR A 317 -28.71 37.84 25.24
N GLY A 318 -28.32 36.60 24.92
CA GLY A 318 -27.83 36.22 23.61
C GLY A 318 -26.57 36.99 23.16
N GLY A 319 -25.88 37.66 24.11
CA GLY A 319 -24.72 38.48 23.83
C GLY A 319 -25.03 39.90 23.29
N ASN A 320 -26.30 40.31 23.28
CA ASN A 320 -26.71 41.64 22.76
C ASN A 320 -26.52 42.80 23.73
N TRP A 321 -26.46 42.51 25.02
CA TRP A 321 -26.30 43.51 26.05
C TRP A 321 -25.70 42.93 27.33
N ILE A 322 -25.10 43.80 28.17
CA ILE A 322 -24.45 43.44 29.43
C ILE A 322 -24.60 44.55 30.45
N PHE A 323 -24.51 44.23 31.73
CA PHE A 323 -24.45 45.23 32.78
C PHE A 323 -23.02 45.68 33.03
N VAL A 324 -22.77 47.02 32.88
CA VAL A 324 -21.49 47.66 33.12
C VAL A 324 -21.57 48.47 34.43
N LEU A 325 -20.61 48.26 35.30
CA LEU A 325 -20.53 48.95 36.59
C LEU A 325 -20.12 50.41 36.41
N SER A 326 -20.69 51.30 37.25
CA SER A 326 -20.22 52.67 37.43
C SER A 326 -18.79 52.68 37.96
N LYS A 327 -18.09 53.80 37.80
CA LYS A 327 -16.72 53.95 38.37
C LYS A 327 -16.72 53.81 39.89
N SER A 328 -17.77 54.24 40.60
CA SER A 328 -17.96 54.07 42.04
C SER A 328 -18.26 52.60 42.46
N GLY A 329 -18.76 51.76 41.51
CA GLY A 329 -19.08 50.38 41.77
C GLY A 329 -20.42 50.11 42.46
N ASP A 330 -21.21 51.18 42.74
CA ASP A 330 -22.50 51.15 43.45
C ASP A 330 -23.71 50.92 42.52
N LYS A 331 -23.50 51.10 41.22
CA LYS A 331 -24.57 50.93 40.21
C LYS A 331 -24.04 50.17 38.99
N ALA A 332 -24.92 49.43 38.33
CA ALA A 332 -24.64 48.84 37.03
C ALA A 332 -25.74 49.21 36.03
N PHE A 333 -25.33 49.55 34.84
CA PHE A 333 -26.18 50.02 33.76
C PHE A 333 -26.19 49.01 32.63
N ARG A 334 -27.39 48.74 32.08
CA ARG A 334 -27.55 47.95 30.86
C ARG A 334 -26.94 48.71 29.69
N ARG A 335 -26.00 48.03 28.96
CA ARG A 335 -25.35 48.55 27.77
C ARG A 335 -25.42 47.54 26.65
N ASN A 336 -25.80 47.98 25.45
CA ASN A 336 -25.77 47.14 24.28
C ASN A 336 -24.33 46.89 23.88
N ILE A 337 -24.03 45.65 23.50
CA ILE A 337 -22.70 45.20 23.04
C ILE A 337 -22.85 44.39 21.77
N ARG A 338 -21.78 44.28 21.04
CA ARG A 338 -21.67 43.34 19.91
C ARG A 338 -20.53 42.37 20.16
N ILE A 339 -20.89 41.09 20.31
CA ILE A 339 -19.96 40.00 20.44
C ILE A 339 -19.58 39.50 19.07
N GLY A 340 -18.28 39.36 18.80
CA GLY A 340 -17.71 38.77 17.60
C GLY A 340 -17.38 37.26 17.80
N ARG A 341 -16.12 36.91 17.67
CA ARG A 341 -15.65 35.54 17.83
C ARG A 341 -15.65 35.12 19.29
N GLN A 342 -15.64 33.82 19.52
CA GLN A 342 -15.55 33.25 20.84
C GLN A 342 -14.59 32.05 20.88
N ASN A 343 -13.92 31.89 22.00
CA ASN A 343 -13.15 30.69 22.32
C ASN A 343 -13.68 30.05 23.62
N PRO A 344 -13.15 28.95 24.12
CA PRO A 344 -13.63 28.32 25.36
C PRO A 344 -13.63 29.20 26.59
N GLN A 345 -12.82 30.26 26.66
CA GLN A 345 -12.64 31.09 27.85
C GLN A 345 -13.23 32.50 27.70
N PHE A 346 -13.19 33.10 26.51
CA PHE A 346 -13.50 34.51 26.29
C PHE A 346 -14.45 34.70 25.13
N TYR A 347 -15.20 35.83 25.20
CA TYR A 347 -15.84 36.44 24.06
C TYR A 347 -15.00 37.64 23.60
N GLU A 348 -14.84 37.79 22.30
CA GLU A 348 -14.37 39.02 21.66
C GLU A 348 -15.51 40.02 21.58
N VAL A 349 -15.27 41.24 22.03
CA VAL A 349 -16.23 42.32 21.93
C VAL A 349 -15.80 43.27 20.82
N GLU A 350 -16.64 43.39 19.81
CA GLU A 350 -16.40 44.31 18.67
C GLU A 350 -16.79 45.75 18.96
N ASP A 351 -17.84 45.92 19.78
CA ASP A 351 -18.37 47.26 20.10
C ASP A 351 -19.12 47.26 21.44
N GLY A 352 -19.14 48.41 22.10
CA GLY A 352 -19.95 48.66 23.30
C GLY A 352 -19.20 48.61 24.64
N LEU A 353 -17.93 48.15 24.69
CA LEU A 353 -17.13 48.13 25.94
C LEU A 353 -15.73 48.71 25.73
N GLU A 354 -15.20 49.32 26.82
CA GLU A 354 -13.83 49.81 26.87
C GLU A 354 -12.95 48.97 27.83
N PRO A 355 -11.66 48.83 27.54
CA PRO A 355 -10.75 48.12 28.42
C PRO A 355 -10.70 48.79 29.80
N GLY A 356 -10.73 47.98 30.88
CA GLY A 356 -10.74 48.47 32.26
C GLY A 356 -12.13 48.66 32.86
N GLU A 357 -13.18 48.58 32.08
CA GLU A 357 -14.55 48.55 32.62
C GLU A 357 -14.81 47.25 33.38
N ARG A 358 -15.70 47.32 34.37
CA ARG A 358 -16.15 46.15 35.14
C ARG A 358 -17.57 45.77 34.68
N ILE A 359 -17.82 44.53 34.49
CA ILE A 359 -19.06 43.97 33.97
C ILE A 359 -19.56 42.84 34.87
N ILE A 360 -20.86 42.58 34.84
CA ILE A 360 -21.46 41.43 35.52
C ILE A 360 -21.57 40.28 34.52
N THR A 361 -20.92 39.16 34.87
CA THR A 361 -20.86 37.94 34.00
C THR A 361 -21.72 36.78 34.52
N SER A 362 -22.34 36.91 35.70
CA SER A 362 -23.31 35.96 36.24
C SER A 362 -24.63 35.98 35.48
N GLY A 363 -25.53 35.03 35.78
CA GLY A 363 -26.86 34.97 35.13
C GLY A 363 -27.76 36.17 35.47
N TYR A 364 -28.60 36.57 34.54
CA TYR A 364 -29.48 37.73 34.63
C TYR A 364 -30.95 37.37 34.87
N GLU A 365 -31.26 36.15 35.17
CA GLU A 365 -32.63 35.63 35.36
C GLU A 365 -33.39 36.37 36.45
N ALA A 366 -32.69 36.80 37.52
CA ALA A 366 -33.27 37.55 38.62
C ALA A 366 -33.46 39.03 38.32
N PHE A 367 -32.83 39.57 37.27
CA PHE A 367 -32.78 41.04 37.01
C PHE A 367 -33.94 41.53 36.16
N LYS A 368 -34.72 40.64 35.54
CA LYS A 368 -35.85 40.96 34.65
C LYS A 368 -35.47 42.06 33.64
N ASP A 369 -36.39 43.00 33.40
CA ASP A 369 -36.23 44.11 32.47
C ASP A 369 -35.63 45.38 33.08
N ASN A 370 -34.96 45.28 34.23
CA ASN A 370 -34.35 46.45 34.87
C ASN A 370 -33.17 46.97 34.06
N GLU A 371 -33.15 48.30 33.80
CA GLU A 371 -32.05 48.98 33.12
C GLU A 371 -30.91 49.39 34.05
N VAL A 372 -31.21 49.47 35.36
CA VAL A 372 -30.26 49.91 36.37
C VAL A 372 -30.32 49.01 37.61
N LEU A 373 -29.17 48.52 38.06
CA LEU A 373 -29.00 47.73 39.27
C LEU A 373 -28.23 48.58 40.27
N ASN A 374 -28.70 48.63 41.54
CA ASN A 374 -27.98 49.25 42.66
C ASN A 374 -27.33 48.13 43.45
N LEU A 375 -26.01 48.14 43.53
CA LEU A 375 -25.20 47.16 44.25
C LEU A 375 -25.01 47.63 45.69
N ILE A 376 -25.31 46.74 46.64
CA ILE A 376 -25.21 47.00 48.09
C ILE A 376 -24.19 46.05 48.70
#